data_1ac6ef9a0246e9e4b17c314a7bd2cf53
#
_entry.id   1ac6ef9a0246e9e4b17c314a7bd2cf53
#
_cell.length_a   1.000
_cell.length_b   1.000
_cell.length_c   1.000
_cell.angle_alpha   90.00
_cell.angle_beta   90.00
_cell.angle_gamma   90.00
#
_symmetry.space_group_name_H-M   'P 1'
#
loop_
_entity.id
_entity.type
_entity.pdbx_description
1 polymer ?
#
loop_
_entity_poly.entity_id
_entity_poly.type
_entity_poly.pdbx_seq_one_letter_code
_entity_poly.pdbx_strand_id
1 'polypeptide(L)'
;VDEIAKQLKRLSDPDVPVLFRPLHEASGGWFWWGADGSEAYKKLWQAIYDKLTNEYKLDNIIWVWNGQAANWYPGDEYVDIIGEDIYPGTRDYSAQSSKYLEATDYSPNGKIVALTENGCLFDLNKAFDANTAWSYFGTWSGEFCISSSEKYTEKSMWQKVYNSDYAVTLSSLPDLKSYPISSDNTQITLDSTSKEVTYGDRITLKASVTSGTPQTVTWKSSNTAVATVKDGIVIATGKGTAKITASLPNGRSAVCTVKVTTKKLPTSGYSYASTAQYTGSAIIPTVTIKDGSKVLRQNIDYRVIVTNNVKIGHANITISGMGNYYGSYTAGFDIIPAKQTIQKLETRYKGFFVDWAQKGSATGYDIQYSASANMSGADSKHLTANKPDNLTISGLTADKTYYVRVRSYTNVGSKTYYGPWSDIKNIKTAKYDITKASVSGISTKAYTGKAITQNITVKYNGTALKNGTDYTTSYSNNKKIGKAIVKITGKGKYGGIITKTFTINPAKQEIQKLTSKSKAFFVDWAQKGSAAGFIIYFVFRNT
;
A
#
# COMPACT_ATOMS: atom_id res chain seq x y z
N VAL A 1 54.24 24.60 -18.28
CA VAL A 1 54.37 24.42 -16.81
C VAL A 1 55.76 24.87 -16.36
N ASP A 2 56.85 24.51 -17.07
CA ASP A 2 58.23 24.81 -16.65
C ASP A 2 58.50 26.31 -16.50
N GLU A 3 57.97 27.16 -17.41
CA GLU A 3 58.10 28.63 -17.26
C GLU A 3 57.33 29.18 -16.04
N ILE A 4 56.15 28.59 -15.76
CA ILE A 4 55.39 28.93 -14.55
C ILE A 4 56.18 28.52 -13.31
N ALA A 5 56.78 27.32 -13.30
CA ALA A 5 57.60 26.83 -12.20
C ALA A 5 58.78 27.76 -11.91
N LYS A 6 59.48 28.25 -12.94
CA LYS A 6 60.59 29.22 -12.77
C LYS A 6 60.13 30.51 -12.11
N GLN A 7 58.97 31.04 -12.46
CA GLN A 7 58.42 32.25 -11.83
C GLN A 7 58.01 32.01 -10.39
N LEU A 8 57.29 30.91 -10.12
CA LEU A 8 56.88 30.54 -8.77
C LEU A 8 58.07 30.26 -7.85
N LYS A 9 59.15 29.66 -8.37
CA LYS A 9 60.36 29.40 -7.61
C LYS A 9 61.00 30.66 -7.03
N ARG A 10 60.87 31.79 -7.70
CA ARG A 10 61.35 33.08 -7.19
C ARG A 10 60.64 33.54 -5.91
N LEU A 11 59.42 33.04 -5.67
CA LEU A 11 58.64 33.26 -4.45
C LEU A 11 58.83 32.15 -3.42
N SER A 12 59.21 30.95 -3.88
CA SER A 12 59.51 29.80 -3.01
C SER A 12 60.82 29.98 -2.25
N ASP A 13 61.86 30.47 -2.92
CA ASP A 13 63.17 30.65 -2.30
C ASP A 13 63.16 31.56 -1.04
N PRO A 14 62.32 32.63 -0.97
CA PRO A 14 62.13 33.42 0.26
C PRO A 14 60.99 32.92 1.15
N ASP A 15 60.47 31.73 0.90
CA ASP A 15 59.40 31.09 1.67
C ASP A 15 58.07 31.91 1.74
N VAL A 16 57.69 32.50 0.59
CA VAL A 16 56.47 33.30 0.46
C VAL A 16 55.29 32.38 0.04
N PRO A 17 54.25 32.24 0.86
CA PRO A 17 53.05 31.46 0.49
C PRO A 17 52.36 32.07 -0.74
N VAL A 18 51.96 31.26 -1.68
CA VAL A 18 51.30 31.68 -2.92
C VAL A 18 49.95 31.00 -3.06
N LEU A 19 48.85 31.77 -3.08
CA LEU A 19 47.54 31.29 -3.52
C LEU A 19 47.58 31.16 -5.04
N PHE A 20 47.75 29.94 -5.54
CA PHE A 20 47.82 29.64 -6.96
C PHE A 20 46.49 29.11 -7.49
N ARG A 21 45.84 29.90 -8.34
CA ARG A 21 44.55 29.63 -8.93
C ARG A 21 44.66 29.49 -10.46
N PRO A 22 45.22 28.38 -10.94
CA PRO A 22 45.30 28.12 -12.38
C PRO A 22 43.97 27.63 -12.93
N LEU A 23 43.78 27.72 -14.26
CA LEU A 23 42.72 27.07 -15.02
C LEU A 23 41.31 27.33 -14.46
N HIS A 24 41.03 28.58 -14.05
CA HIS A 24 39.77 29.01 -13.44
C HIS A 24 38.58 28.90 -14.43
N GLU A 25 37.36 28.84 -13.91
CA GLU A 25 36.09 28.86 -14.65
C GLU A 25 35.98 27.81 -15.78
N ALA A 26 36.58 26.64 -15.57
CA ALA A 26 36.72 25.63 -16.63
C ALA A 26 35.37 25.11 -17.12
N SER A 27 34.39 25.02 -16.24
CA SER A 27 33.06 24.50 -16.61
C SER A 27 32.27 25.46 -17.51
N GLY A 28 32.65 26.73 -17.57
CA GLY A 28 32.02 27.74 -18.45
C GLY A 28 32.31 27.56 -19.94
N GLY A 29 33.35 26.83 -20.28
CA GLY A 29 33.68 26.47 -21.66
C GLY A 29 34.26 27.60 -22.54
N TRP A 30 34.45 28.80 -22.01
CA TRP A 30 35.00 29.94 -22.76
C TRP A 30 36.54 30.00 -22.76
N PHE A 31 37.19 29.22 -21.92
CA PHE A 31 38.63 29.07 -21.91
C PHE A 31 39.06 27.76 -22.56
N TRP A 32 40.23 27.76 -23.23
CA TRP A 32 40.73 26.56 -23.92
C TRP A 32 40.95 25.35 -23.00
N TRP A 33 41.24 25.55 -21.73
CA TRP A 33 41.43 24.49 -20.75
C TRP A 33 40.12 23.80 -20.31
N GLY A 34 38.98 24.38 -20.66
CA GLY A 34 37.66 23.77 -20.48
C GLY A 34 37.07 23.12 -21.75
N ALA A 35 37.70 23.35 -22.92
CA ALA A 35 37.12 22.99 -24.21
C ALA A 35 36.90 21.46 -24.42
N ASP A 36 37.79 20.62 -23.87
CA ASP A 36 37.75 19.17 -24.03
C ASP A 36 37.01 18.45 -22.87
N GLY A 37 36.30 19.20 -22.05
CA GLY A 37 35.45 18.67 -20.98
C GLY A 37 36.16 18.32 -19.67
N SER A 38 35.38 17.91 -18.69
CA SER A 38 35.83 17.75 -17.31
C SER A 38 36.91 16.70 -17.11
N GLU A 39 36.91 15.61 -17.85
CA GLU A 39 37.91 14.54 -17.69
C GLU A 39 39.29 14.96 -18.22
N ALA A 40 39.33 15.71 -19.32
CA ALA A 40 40.59 16.29 -19.85
C ALA A 40 41.14 17.37 -18.89
N TYR A 41 40.26 18.22 -18.38
CA TYR A 41 40.60 19.24 -17.42
C TYR A 41 41.21 18.66 -16.12
N LYS A 42 40.57 17.65 -15.53
CA LYS A 42 41.11 17.01 -14.32
C LYS A 42 42.51 16.43 -14.51
N LYS A 43 42.74 15.79 -15.64
CA LYS A 43 44.09 15.31 -15.99
C LYS A 43 45.11 16.43 -16.17
N LEU A 44 44.72 17.54 -16.79
CA LEU A 44 45.57 18.70 -16.94
C LEU A 44 45.91 19.34 -15.57
N TRP A 45 44.90 19.47 -14.68
CA TRP A 45 45.12 19.98 -13.32
C TRP A 45 46.11 19.11 -12.55
N GLN A 46 45.87 17.77 -12.53
CA GLN A 46 46.73 16.82 -11.84
C GLN A 46 48.16 16.83 -12.38
N ALA A 47 48.33 16.93 -13.70
CA ALA A 47 49.64 17.00 -14.33
C ALA A 47 50.40 18.31 -13.93
N ILE A 48 49.71 19.45 -13.81
CA ILE A 48 50.32 20.71 -13.34
C ILE A 48 50.68 20.57 -11.87
N TYR A 49 49.79 20.02 -11.04
CA TYR A 49 50.04 19.77 -9.62
C TYR A 49 51.26 18.89 -9.41
N ASP A 50 51.29 17.71 -10.05
CA ASP A 50 52.40 16.76 -9.92
C ASP A 50 53.74 17.39 -10.34
N LYS A 51 53.73 18.14 -11.44
CA LYS A 51 54.93 18.78 -11.91
C LYS A 51 55.45 19.86 -10.97
N LEU A 52 54.58 20.75 -10.49
CA LEU A 52 54.98 21.84 -9.58
C LEU A 52 55.34 21.34 -8.18
N THR A 53 54.53 20.46 -7.62
CA THR A 53 54.70 19.96 -6.25
C THR A 53 55.72 18.83 -6.16
N ASN A 54 55.64 17.83 -7.05
CA ASN A 54 56.45 16.62 -6.94
C ASN A 54 57.78 16.68 -7.72
N GLU A 55 57.83 17.35 -8.88
CA GLU A 55 59.05 17.48 -9.67
C GLU A 55 59.86 18.69 -9.27
N TYR A 56 59.23 19.91 -9.24
CA TYR A 56 59.90 21.16 -8.88
C TYR A 56 60.00 21.42 -7.38
N LYS A 57 59.32 20.60 -6.54
CA LYS A 57 59.34 20.72 -5.06
C LYS A 57 58.93 22.11 -4.55
N LEU A 58 57.93 22.73 -5.16
CA LEU A 58 57.37 24.01 -4.70
C LEU A 58 56.34 23.72 -3.59
N ASP A 59 56.75 23.81 -2.34
CA ASP A 59 55.97 23.50 -1.14
C ASP A 59 55.26 24.73 -0.51
N ASN A 60 55.51 25.91 -1.08
CA ASN A 60 54.88 27.17 -0.67
C ASN A 60 53.57 27.48 -1.45
N ILE A 61 53.09 26.57 -2.31
CA ILE A 61 51.88 26.76 -3.10
C ILE A 61 50.67 26.29 -2.31
N ILE A 62 49.67 27.19 -2.19
CA ILE A 62 48.31 26.88 -1.73
C ILE A 62 47.43 26.77 -2.98
N TRP A 63 46.93 25.57 -3.26
CA TRP A 63 46.20 25.26 -4.49
C TRP A 63 44.73 25.66 -4.40
N VAL A 64 44.35 26.67 -5.19
CA VAL A 64 42.99 27.20 -5.23
C VAL A 64 42.30 26.68 -6.50
N TRP A 65 41.42 25.73 -6.35
CA TRP A 65 40.63 25.21 -7.47
C TRP A 65 39.37 26.05 -7.67
N ASN A 66 39.08 26.39 -8.93
CA ASN A 66 37.93 27.20 -9.32
C ASN A 66 37.35 26.71 -10.64
N GLY A 67 36.97 25.42 -10.72
CA GLY A 67 36.33 24.82 -11.89
C GLY A 67 34.84 25.05 -11.95
N GLN A 68 34.21 25.45 -10.86
CA GLN A 68 32.81 25.88 -10.72
C GLN A 68 31.75 24.80 -11.07
N ALA A 69 32.07 23.51 -11.02
CA ALA A 69 31.08 22.43 -11.11
C ALA A 69 31.68 21.14 -10.55
N ALA A 70 30.85 20.37 -9.82
CA ALA A 70 31.28 19.20 -9.06
C ALA A 70 31.99 18.13 -9.90
N ASN A 71 31.57 17.90 -11.15
CA ASN A 71 32.17 16.93 -12.05
C ASN A 71 33.55 17.36 -12.62
N TRP A 72 33.96 18.60 -12.38
CA TRP A 72 35.28 19.15 -12.75
C TRP A 72 36.28 19.07 -11.61
N TYR A 73 35.85 18.69 -10.38
CA TYR A 73 36.72 18.65 -9.22
C TYR A 73 37.80 17.57 -9.36
N PRO A 74 39.10 17.93 -9.27
CA PRO A 74 40.19 17.00 -9.56
C PRO A 74 40.52 16.01 -8.46
N GLY A 75 39.99 16.19 -7.27
CA GLY A 75 40.24 15.39 -6.08
C GLY A 75 40.83 16.21 -4.93
N ASP A 76 40.51 15.79 -3.69
CA ASP A 76 40.90 16.49 -2.47
C ASP A 76 42.42 16.59 -2.27
N GLU A 77 43.16 15.62 -2.80
CA GLU A 77 44.62 15.57 -2.73
C GLU A 77 45.31 16.64 -3.58
N TYR A 78 44.58 17.25 -4.50
CA TYR A 78 45.11 18.26 -5.44
C TYR A 78 44.63 19.69 -5.15
N VAL A 79 43.85 19.89 -4.09
CA VAL A 79 43.18 21.17 -3.79
C VAL A 79 43.29 21.51 -2.31
N ASP A 80 43.65 22.75 -1.98
CA ASP A 80 43.60 23.28 -0.63
C ASP A 80 42.39 24.15 -0.39
N ILE A 81 42.00 24.97 -1.37
CA ILE A 81 40.90 25.92 -1.30
C ILE A 81 39.99 25.73 -2.52
N ILE A 82 38.68 25.73 -2.31
CA ILE A 82 37.69 25.80 -3.37
C ILE A 82 37.28 27.26 -3.59
N GLY A 83 37.41 27.73 -4.81
CA GLY A 83 37.03 29.07 -5.23
C GLY A 83 35.73 29.08 -6.03
N GLU A 84 34.93 30.11 -5.83
CA GLU A 84 33.78 30.45 -6.66
C GLU A 84 33.91 31.86 -7.22
N ASP A 85 33.51 32.05 -8.48
CA ASP A 85 33.46 33.33 -9.16
C ASP A 85 31.98 33.69 -9.39
N ILE A 86 31.54 34.78 -8.74
CA ILE A 86 30.11 35.11 -8.71
C ILE A 86 29.88 36.56 -9.14
N TYR A 87 29.11 36.77 -10.18
CA TYR A 87 28.71 38.05 -10.71
C TYR A 87 27.20 38.24 -10.57
N PRO A 88 26.67 38.54 -9.36
CA PRO A 88 25.24 38.48 -9.06
C PRO A 88 24.43 39.62 -9.66
N GLY A 89 25.10 40.60 -10.28
CA GLY A 89 24.49 41.78 -10.88
C GLY A 89 24.70 43.07 -10.09
N THR A 90 23.93 44.11 -10.43
CA THR A 90 24.07 45.44 -9.87
C THR A 90 23.53 45.48 -8.45
N ARG A 91 24.41 45.81 -7.49
CA ARG A 91 24.08 46.04 -6.06
C ARG A 91 23.33 44.88 -5.38
N ASP A 92 23.60 43.68 -5.81
CA ASP A 92 23.12 42.49 -5.10
C ASP A 92 24.08 42.16 -3.95
N TYR A 93 23.74 42.65 -2.78
CA TYR A 93 24.51 42.48 -1.54
C TYR A 93 24.09 41.23 -0.75
N SER A 94 23.52 40.25 -1.41
CA SER A 94 23.15 38.95 -0.77
C SER A 94 24.41 38.16 -0.39
N ALA A 95 24.26 37.26 0.57
CA ALA A 95 25.35 36.42 1.07
C ALA A 95 25.83 35.35 0.05
N GLN A 96 25.11 35.14 -1.04
CA GLN A 96 25.36 34.09 -2.05
C GLN A 96 25.39 32.67 -1.45
N SER A 97 24.57 32.42 -0.44
CA SER A 97 24.59 31.19 0.36
C SER A 97 24.35 29.90 -0.46
N SER A 98 23.52 29.94 -1.51
CA SER A 98 23.32 28.79 -2.38
C SER A 98 24.58 28.34 -3.10
N LYS A 99 25.37 29.32 -3.61
CA LYS A 99 26.64 29.06 -4.26
C LYS A 99 27.71 28.61 -3.27
N TYR A 100 27.72 29.18 -2.07
CA TYR A 100 28.59 28.72 -1.00
C TYR A 100 28.32 27.25 -0.63
N LEU A 101 27.04 26.86 -0.45
CA LEU A 101 26.67 25.49 -0.14
C LEU A 101 27.00 24.51 -1.28
N GLU A 102 26.77 24.93 -2.54
CA GLU A 102 27.18 24.15 -3.71
C GLU A 102 28.72 23.91 -3.69
N ALA A 103 29.50 24.95 -3.41
CA ALA A 103 30.95 24.84 -3.32
C ALA A 103 31.42 23.93 -2.17
N THR A 104 30.74 23.96 -1.02
CA THR A 104 31.08 23.07 0.11
C THR A 104 30.86 21.59 -0.24
N ASP A 105 29.95 21.28 -1.16
CA ASP A 105 29.63 19.92 -1.58
C ASP A 105 30.63 19.36 -2.63
N TYR A 106 31.50 20.17 -3.22
CA TYR A 106 32.52 19.69 -4.18
C TYR A 106 33.57 18.79 -3.52
N SER A 107 33.92 19.06 -2.26
CA SER A 107 34.87 18.27 -1.50
C SER A 107 34.19 17.35 -0.49
N PRO A 108 34.37 16.04 -0.57
CA PRO A 108 33.83 15.11 0.43
C PRO A 108 34.45 15.25 1.81
N ASN A 109 35.63 15.92 1.91
CA ASN A 109 36.35 16.11 3.17
C ASN A 109 36.22 17.54 3.74
N GLY A 110 35.50 18.42 3.04
CA GLY A 110 35.33 19.83 3.39
C GLY A 110 36.64 20.61 3.26
N LYS A 111 36.72 21.40 2.23
CA LYS A 111 37.82 22.36 2.02
C LYS A 111 37.39 23.76 2.45
N ILE A 112 38.37 24.63 2.66
CA ILE A 112 38.11 26.04 2.78
C ILE A 112 37.47 26.54 1.48
N VAL A 113 36.40 27.34 1.60
CA VAL A 113 35.68 27.89 0.45
C VAL A 113 35.89 29.41 0.42
N ALA A 114 36.21 29.92 -0.76
CA ALA A 114 36.49 31.33 -0.98
C ALA A 114 35.66 31.89 -2.15
N LEU A 115 35.33 33.17 -2.10
CA LEU A 115 34.76 33.92 -3.22
C LEU A 115 35.91 34.53 -4.03
N THR A 116 36.46 33.73 -4.94
CA THR A 116 37.72 34.07 -5.63
C THR A 116 37.57 35.22 -6.60
N GLU A 117 36.37 35.41 -7.16
CA GLU A 117 36.00 36.64 -7.86
C GLU A 117 34.57 37.03 -7.50
N ASN A 118 34.34 38.35 -7.36
CA ASN A 118 32.96 38.84 -7.28
C ASN A 118 32.79 40.12 -8.12
N GLY A 119 31.63 40.25 -8.74
CA GLY A 119 31.20 41.41 -9.49
C GLY A 119 30.51 42.47 -8.62
N CYS A 120 30.18 42.13 -7.37
CA CYS A 120 29.54 43.02 -6.42
C CYS A 120 29.90 42.56 -5.00
N LEU A 121 30.24 43.46 -4.10
CA LEU A 121 30.48 43.11 -2.70
C LEU A 121 29.20 42.55 -2.08
N PHE A 122 29.34 41.57 -1.20
CA PHE A 122 28.26 41.06 -0.38
C PHE A 122 28.29 41.65 1.03
N ASP A 123 27.16 41.69 1.68
CA ASP A 123 27.03 42.18 3.05
C ASP A 123 27.53 41.09 4.02
N LEU A 124 28.66 41.36 4.71
CA LEU A 124 29.29 40.42 5.63
C LEU A 124 28.38 40.02 6.80
N ASN A 125 27.52 40.93 7.29
CA ASN A 125 26.59 40.59 8.36
C ASN A 125 25.56 39.58 7.88
N LYS A 126 25.00 39.79 6.67
CA LYS A 126 24.09 38.82 6.07
C LYS A 126 24.75 37.46 5.81
N ALA A 127 26.00 37.45 5.39
CA ALA A 127 26.75 36.23 5.17
C ALA A 127 27.00 35.50 6.49
N PHE A 128 27.38 36.19 7.54
CA PHE A 128 27.61 35.64 8.85
C PHE A 128 26.30 35.06 9.45
N ASP A 129 25.20 35.83 9.41
CA ASP A 129 23.88 35.40 9.88
C ASP A 129 23.38 34.16 9.13
N ALA A 130 23.75 34.01 7.86
CA ALA A 130 23.38 32.87 7.02
C ALA A 130 24.38 31.69 7.09
N ASN A 131 25.38 31.72 7.98
CA ASN A 131 26.48 30.74 8.05
C ASN A 131 27.21 30.57 6.70
N THR A 132 27.33 31.64 5.91
CA THR A 132 28.01 31.66 4.63
C THR A 132 29.43 32.18 4.85
N ALA A 133 30.33 31.27 5.22
CA ALA A 133 31.68 31.63 5.69
C ALA A 133 32.69 31.65 4.53
N TRP A 134 32.55 32.62 3.61
CA TRP A 134 33.57 32.87 2.60
C TRP A 134 34.89 33.22 3.30
N SER A 135 35.93 32.40 3.16
CA SER A 135 37.21 32.54 3.87
C SER A 135 38.00 33.77 3.40
N TYR A 136 37.90 34.11 2.14
CA TYR A 136 38.31 35.39 1.57
C TYR A 136 37.46 35.73 0.35
N PHE A 137 37.52 36.97 -0.11
CA PHE A 137 36.91 37.39 -1.36
C PHE A 137 37.84 38.32 -2.16
N GLY A 138 37.74 38.25 -3.48
CA GLY A 138 38.43 39.15 -4.41
C GLY A 138 37.43 39.80 -5.35
N THR A 139 37.33 41.14 -5.32
CA THR A 139 36.49 41.86 -6.26
C THR A 139 37.22 42.01 -7.59
N TRP A 140 36.53 41.70 -8.71
CA TRP A 140 37.11 41.82 -10.04
C TRP A 140 37.50 43.26 -10.37
N SER A 141 38.41 43.43 -11.32
CA SER A 141 38.98 44.72 -11.71
C SER A 141 37.98 45.64 -12.47
N GLY A 142 38.40 46.85 -12.77
CA GLY A 142 37.68 47.82 -13.59
C GLY A 142 36.40 48.34 -12.93
N GLU A 143 35.28 48.26 -13.61
CA GLU A 143 33.99 48.81 -13.14
C GLU A 143 33.43 48.14 -11.90
N PHE A 144 33.89 46.94 -11.55
CA PHE A 144 33.46 46.18 -10.35
C PHE A 144 34.14 46.67 -9.08
N CYS A 145 35.30 47.29 -9.20
CA CYS A 145 36.01 47.94 -8.09
C CYS A 145 35.41 49.30 -7.70
N ILE A 146 36.06 50.01 -6.79
CA ILE A 146 35.70 51.38 -6.43
C ILE A 146 35.79 52.27 -7.67
N SER A 147 34.64 52.66 -8.20
CA SER A 147 34.54 53.54 -9.36
C SER A 147 33.59 54.72 -9.07
N SER A 148 33.74 55.79 -9.82
CA SER A 148 32.86 56.96 -9.68
C SER A 148 31.41 56.69 -10.07
N SER A 149 31.14 55.63 -10.85
CA SER A 149 29.79 55.25 -11.26
C SER A 149 29.03 54.51 -10.17
N GLU A 150 29.73 53.88 -9.23
CA GLU A 150 29.15 53.03 -8.19
C GLU A 150 28.12 52.02 -8.72
N LYS A 151 28.29 51.59 -9.95
CA LYS A 151 27.31 50.77 -10.69
C LYS A 151 27.02 49.44 -9.97
N TYR A 152 28.05 48.72 -9.64
CA TYR A 152 27.93 47.38 -9.03
C TYR A 152 27.94 47.42 -7.52
N THR A 153 28.82 48.26 -6.92
CA THR A 153 28.93 48.38 -5.46
C THR A 153 29.01 49.87 -5.08
N GLU A 154 28.08 50.30 -4.25
CA GLU A 154 28.07 51.64 -3.70
C GLU A 154 29.26 51.88 -2.75
N LYS A 155 29.77 53.10 -2.70
CA LYS A 155 30.83 53.48 -1.77
C LYS A 155 30.47 53.18 -0.32
N SER A 156 29.22 53.38 0.04
CA SER A 156 28.68 53.05 1.37
C SER A 156 28.85 51.57 1.73
N MET A 157 28.65 50.67 0.75
CA MET A 157 28.83 49.24 0.96
C MET A 157 30.32 48.88 1.09
N TRP A 158 31.20 49.48 0.30
CA TRP A 158 32.65 49.35 0.50
C TRP A 158 33.05 49.73 1.93
N GLN A 159 32.58 50.88 2.41
CA GLN A 159 32.85 51.34 3.77
C GLN A 159 32.25 50.38 4.81
N LYS A 160 31.04 49.89 4.59
CA LYS A 160 30.42 48.92 5.50
C LYS A 160 31.22 47.62 5.60
N VAL A 161 31.65 47.07 4.47
CA VAL A 161 32.39 45.79 4.44
C VAL A 161 33.76 45.94 5.07
N TYR A 162 34.53 46.96 4.71
CA TYR A 162 35.90 47.16 5.23
C TYR A 162 35.96 47.63 6.69
N ASN A 163 34.87 48.16 7.25
CA ASN A 163 34.74 48.50 8.67
C ASN A 163 33.94 47.46 9.47
N SER A 164 33.62 46.34 8.88
CA SER A 164 32.91 45.26 9.58
C SER A 164 33.84 44.52 10.53
N ASP A 165 33.33 44.14 11.70
CA ASP A 165 34.05 43.27 12.66
C ASP A 165 34.34 41.87 12.10
N TYR A 166 33.66 41.49 11.02
CA TYR A 166 33.86 40.22 10.31
C TYR A 166 34.90 40.29 9.18
N ALA A 167 35.43 41.48 8.89
CA ALA A 167 36.45 41.69 7.85
C ALA A 167 37.84 41.74 8.47
N VAL A 168 38.72 40.85 8.02
CA VAL A 168 40.14 40.94 8.32
C VAL A 168 40.82 41.68 7.18
N THR A 169 41.37 42.87 7.47
CA THR A 169 42.12 43.69 6.53
C THR A 169 43.62 43.59 6.79
N LEU A 170 44.45 44.09 5.87
CA LEU A 170 45.90 44.04 6.02
C LEU A 170 46.40 44.67 7.34
N SER A 171 45.75 45.75 7.81
CA SER A 171 46.08 46.41 9.07
C SER A 171 45.65 45.66 10.32
N SER A 172 44.70 44.72 10.19
CA SER A 172 44.18 43.89 11.28
C SER A 172 44.68 42.45 11.24
N LEU A 173 45.55 42.11 10.29
CA LEU A 173 46.18 40.81 10.26
C LEU A 173 47.01 40.58 11.52
N PRO A 174 46.90 39.43 12.19
CA PRO A 174 47.81 39.07 13.26
C PRO A 174 49.24 38.91 12.70
N ASP A 175 50.25 39.11 13.56
CA ASP A 175 51.61 38.77 13.18
C ASP A 175 51.75 37.26 12.93
N LEU A 176 51.67 36.87 11.67
CA LEU A 176 51.74 35.48 11.26
C LEU A 176 53.07 34.82 11.63
N LYS A 177 54.12 35.58 11.86
CA LYS A 177 55.43 35.09 12.31
C LYS A 177 55.47 34.82 13.82
N SER A 178 54.52 35.36 14.58
CA SER A 178 54.37 35.10 16.00
C SER A 178 53.56 33.82 16.30
N TYR A 179 52.90 33.25 15.31
CA TYR A 179 52.33 31.94 15.48
C TYR A 179 53.45 30.92 15.69
N PRO A 180 53.47 30.22 16.80
CA PRO A 180 54.53 29.26 17.05
C PRO A 180 54.54 28.23 15.91
N ILE A 181 55.69 28.13 15.23
CA ILE A 181 56.02 26.91 14.52
C ILE A 181 56.04 25.86 15.63
N SER A 182 54.96 25.08 15.72
CA SER A 182 54.82 24.14 16.80
C SER A 182 55.99 23.15 16.74
N SER A 183 56.88 23.27 17.69
CA SER A 183 57.84 22.19 18.03
C SER A 183 57.10 21.01 18.69
N ASP A 184 55.77 21.03 18.61
CA ASP A 184 54.91 19.98 19.13
C ASP A 184 55.09 18.69 18.29
N ASN A 185 55.94 17.81 18.78
CA ASN A 185 56.18 16.48 18.23
C ASN A 185 55.04 15.49 18.55
N THR A 186 53.89 16.00 19.03
CA THR A 186 52.71 15.16 19.30
C THR A 186 52.27 14.48 18.04
N GLN A 187 52.29 13.16 18.04
CA GLN A 187 51.84 12.30 16.96
C GLN A 187 50.49 11.69 17.33
N ILE A 188 49.70 11.36 16.32
CA ILE A 188 48.49 10.58 16.46
C ILE A 188 48.59 9.32 15.59
N THR A 189 48.20 8.20 16.14
CA THR A 189 48.10 6.92 15.43
C THR A 189 46.75 6.30 15.70
N LEU A 190 46.29 5.45 14.80
CA LEU A 190 45.11 4.59 15.01
C LEU A 190 45.54 3.15 15.24
N ASP A 191 44.77 2.41 16.01
CA ASP A 191 44.95 0.96 16.26
C ASP A 191 44.80 0.11 14.97
N SER A 192 44.32 0.71 13.88
CA SER A 192 44.28 0.08 12.55
C SER A 192 44.29 1.11 11.42
N THR A 193 44.99 0.78 10.35
CA THR A 193 45.01 1.57 9.11
C THR A 193 43.94 1.13 8.09
N SER A 194 43.37 -0.07 8.31
CA SER A 194 42.27 -0.59 7.49
C SER A 194 41.37 -1.53 8.29
N LYS A 195 40.09 -1.50 8.00
CA LYS A 195 39.07 -2.41 8.54
C LYS A 195 38.10 -2.83 7.42
N GLU A 196 37.77 -4.11 7.38
CA GLU A 196 36.63 -4.60 6.59
C GLU A 196 35.49 -4.94 7.54
N VAL A 197 34.28 -4.42 7.29
CA VAL A 197 33.10 -4.55 8.13
C VAL A 197 31.88 -4.80 7.27
N THR A 198 30.85 -5.38 7.86
CA THR A 198 29.58 -5.63 7.16
C THR A 198 28.63 -4.45 7.37
N TYR A 199 27.80 -4.15 6.38
CA TYR A 199 26.74 -3.15 6.52
C TYR A 199 25.92 -3.35 7.82
N GLY A 200 25.80 -2.28 8.59
CA GLY A 200 25.14 -2.26 9.89
C GLY A 200 26.05 -2.56 11.09
N ASP A 201 27.30 -2.97 10.86
CA ASP A 201 28.24 -3.19 11.95
C ASP A 201 28.65 -1.87 12.61
N ARG A 202 29.03 -2.00 13.88
CA ARG A 202 29.57 -0.94 14.71
C ARG A 202 30.93 -1.37 15.23
N ILE A 203 31.96 -0.61 14.92
CA ILE A 203 33.32 -0.85 15.41
C ILE A 203 33.84 0.39 16.14
N THR A 204 34.89 0.22 16.93
CA THR A 204 35.61 1.32 17.58
C THR A 204 37.04 1.37 17.04
N LEU A 205 37.46 2.55 16.58
CA LEU A 205 38.86 2.87 16.30
C LEU A 205 39.42 3.61 17.49
N LYS A 206 40.59 3.18 17.94
CA LYS A 206 41.29 3.83 19.07
C LYS A 206 42.41 4.70 18.53
N ALA A 207 42.36 5.98 18.89
CA ALA A 207 43.45 6.90 18.62
C ALA A 207 44.45 6.90 19.81
N SER A 208 45.71 6.82 19.51
CA SER A 208 46.82 6.97 20.48
C SER A 208 47.60 8.21 20.17
N VAL A 209 47.81 9.07 21.15
CA VAL A 209 48.49 10.36 21.01
C VAL A 209 49.75 10.34 21.86
N THR A 210 50.90 10.71 21.30
CA THR A 210 52.22 10.74 21.96
C THR A 210 52.47 12.01 22.76
N SER A 211 51.45 12.61 23.37
CA SER A 211 51.59 13.82 24.17
C SER A 211 51.57 13.57 25.65
N GLY A 212 52.35 14.34 26.44
CA GLY A 212 52.26 14.35 27.88
C GLY A 212 51.00 15.03 28.45
N THR A 213 50.20 15.70 27.61
CA THR A 213 48.97 16.37 27.97
C THR A 213 47.80 15.81 27.16
N PRO A 214 46.59 15.68 27.74
CA PRO A 214 45.43 15.25 27.01
C PRO A 214 45.13 16.16 25.81
N GLN A 215 44.96 15.57 24.63
CA GLN A 215 44.64 16.27 23.39
C GLN A 215 43.22 15.90 22.94
N THR A 216 42.47 16.89 22.44
CA THR A 216 41.19 16.67 21.83
C THR A 216 41.37 16.05 20.45
N VAL A 217 40.81 14.86 20.22
CA VAL A 217 40.82 14.20 18.92
C VAL A 217 39.50 14.47 18.22
N THR A 218 39.55 15.05 17.03
CA THR A 218 38.40 15.23 16.16
C THR A 218 38.33 14.10 15.15
N TRP A 219 37.10 13.62 14.87
CA TRP A 219 36.87 12.50 13.98
C TRP A 219 36.07 12.92 12.76
N LYS A 220 36.45 12.45 11.59
CA LYS A 220 35.77 12.72 10.33
C LYS A 220 35.73 11.51 9.44
N SER A 221 34.61 11.33 8.74
CA SER A 221 34.47 10.36 7.65
C SER A 221 34.53 11.08 6.30
N SER A 222 35.24 10.50 5.34
CA SER A 222 35.26 11.00 3.95
C SER A 222 33.96 10.72 3.20
N ASN A 223 33.14 9.79 3.70
CA ASN A 223 31.85 9.44 3.07
C ASN A 223 30.89 8.88 4.12
N THR A 224 30.00 9.72 4.62
CA THR A 224 29.01 9.36 5.63
C THR A 224 27.91 8.42 5.11
N ALA A 225 27.73 8.34 3.78
CA ALA A 225 26.83 7.35 3.18
C ALA A 225 27.41 5.93 3.26
N VAL A 226 28.73 5.78 3.41
CA VAL A 226 29.42 4.49 3.58
C VAL A 226 29.67 4.18 5.05
N ALA A 227 30.24 5.12 5.80
CA ALA A 227 30.50 4.96 7.23
C ALA A 227 30.44 6.31 7.93
N THR A 228 29.75 6.40 9.06
CA THR A 228 29.78 7.54 9.96
C THR A 228 30.74 7.29 11.11
N VAL A 229 31.28 8.37 11.71
CA VAL A 229 32.13 8.27 12.90
C VAL A 229 31.76 9.33 13.94
N LYS A 230 31.76 8.94 15.19
CA LYS A 230 31.66 9.83 16.35
C LYS A 230 32.49 9.26 17.49
N ASP A 231 33.40 10.05 18.03
CA ASP A 231 34.27 9.65 19.17
C ASP A 231 34.96 8.30 18.96
N GLY A 232 35.46 8.06 17.73
CA GLY A 232 36.10 6.80 17.34
C GLY A 232 35.15 5.65 17.06
N ILE A 233 33.84 5.81 17.32
CA ILE A 233 32.84 4.80 17.01
C ILE A 233 32.40 4.96 15.56
N VAL A 234 32.69 3.95 14.75
CA VAL A 234 32.35 3.90 13.32
C VAL A 234 31.11 3.03 13.12
N ILE A 235 30.14 3.52 12.37
CA ILE A 235 28.93 2.76 11.98
C ILE A 235 28.93 2.60 10.46
N ALA A 236 28.86 1.36 9.99
CA ALA A 236 28.80 1.00 8.57
C ALA A 236 27.38 1.30 8.01
N THR A 237 27.21 2.40 7.29
CA THR A 237 25.93 2.93 6.81
C THR A 237 25.59 2.52 5.38
N GLY A 238 26.57 2.09 4.57
CA GLY A 238 26.35 1.65 3.20
C GLY A 238 27.58 0.98 2.59
N LYS A 239 27.36 0.13 1.58
CA LYS A 239 28.43 -0.55 0.83
C LYS A 239 29.38 0.47 0.19
N GLY A 240 30.68 0.27 0.34
CA GLY A 240 31.71 1.11 -0.28
C GLY A 240 32.97 1.20 0.55
N THR A 241 33.75 2.24 0.33
CA THR A 241 34.96 2.54 1.10
C THR A 241 34.92 3.98 1.59
N ALA A 242 35.23 4.18 2.86
CA ALA A 242 35.38 5.49 3.48
C ALA A 242 36.68 5.58 4.26
N LYS A 243 37.33 6.72 4.24
CA LYS A 243 38.47 7.03 5.10
C LYS A 243 37.96 7.67 6.38
N ILE A 244 38.30 7.11 7.52
CA ILE A 244 38.02 7.67 8.84
C ILE A 244 39.30 8.33 9.33
N THR A 245 39.22 9.63 9.53
CA THR A 245 40.36 10.47 9.95
C THR A 245 40.18 10.90 11.39
N ALA A 246 41.21 10.71 12.19
CA ALA A 246 41.35 11.28 13.53
C ALA A 246 42.40 12.37 13.48
N SER A 247 42.07 13.57 13.91
CA SER A 247 42.95 14.77 13.79
C SER A 247 43.14 15.43 15.14
N LEU A 248 44.34 15.97 15.33
CA LEU A 248 44.71 16.82 16.46
C LEU A 248 44.58 18.31 16.10
N PRO A 249 44.49 19.21 17.08
CA PRO A 249 44.48 20.66 16.85
C PRO A 249 45.72 21.19 16.13
N ASN A 250 46.88 20.50 16.24
CA ASN A 250 48.12 20.85 15.55
C ASN A 250 48.16 20.43 14.07
N GLY A 251 47.02 19.98 13.50
CA GLY A 251 46.91 19.56 12.11
C GLY A 251 47.37 18.13 11.81
N ARG A 252 48.00 17.44 12.76
CA ARG A 252 48.40 16.02 12.56
C ARG A 252 47.21 15.12 12.58
N SER A 253 47.21 14.11 11.72
CA SER A 253 46.11 13.18 11.58
C SER A 253 46.55 11.72 11.31
N ALA A 254 45.67 10.79 11.64
CA ALA A 254 45.80 9.37 11.29
C ALA A 254 44.53 8.89 10.61
N VAL A 255 44.69 8.02 9.62
CA VAL A 255 43.59 7.57 8.77
C VAL A 255 43.44 6.07 8.86
N CYS A 256 42.19 5.61 8.98
CA CYS A 256 41.81 4.22 8.78
C CYS A 256 40.86 4.11 7.57
N THR A 257 41.21 3.27 6.62
CA THR A 257 40.33 2.95 5.47
C THR A 257 39.33 1.89 5.89
N VAL A 258 38.05 2.24 5.92
CA VAL A 258 36.95 1.34 6.25
C VAL A 258 36.25 0.90 4.96
N LYS A 259 36.35 -0.41 4.65
CA LYS A 259 35.63 -1.04 3.56
C LYS A 259 34.36 -1.69 4.12
N VAL A 260 33.21 -1.22 3.69
CA VAL A 260 31.91 -1.79 4.07
C VAL A 260 31.44 -2.76 3.00
N THR A 261 31.22 -4.00 3.40
CA THR A 261 30.71 -5.08 2.55
C THR A 261 29.20 -5.24 2.73
N THR A 262 28.56 -5.93 1.78
CA THR A 262 27.13 -6.20 1.84
C THR A 262 26.80 -7.21 2.95
N LYS A 263 25.62 -7.06 3.55
CA LYS A 263 25.04 -7.98 4.53
C LYS A 263 24.18 -9.04 3.83
N LYS A 264 24.19 -10.27 4.34
CA LYS A 264 23.29 -11.31 3.83
C LYS A 264 21.84 -10.92 4.12
N LEU A 265 20.96 -11.08 3.12
CA LEU A 265 19.53 -10.82 3.27
C LEU A 265 18.96 -11.73 4.38
N PRO A 266 18.21 -11.20 5.37
CA PRO A 266 17.61 -12.02 6.41
C PRO A 266 16.67 -13.08 5.82
N THR A 267 16.77 -14.30 6.31
CA THR A 267 15.89 -15.43 5.93
C THR A 267 14.72 -15.64 6.91
N SER A 268 14.64 -14.80 7.95
CA SER A 268 13.55 -14.72 8.91
C SER A 268 13.04 -13.29 8.99
N GLY A 269 11.81 -13.09 9.47
CA GLY A 269 11.23 -11.74 9.59
C GLY A 269 10.63 -11.20 8.28
N TYR A 270 10.32 -12.08 7.33
CA TYR A 270 9.54 -11.74 6.14
C TYR A 270 8.06 -12.11 6.32
N SER A 271 7.19 -11.33 5.72
CA SER A 271 5.75 -11.59 5.69
C SER A 271 5.18 -11.32 4.30
N TYR A 272 4.27 -12.19 3.90
CA TYR A 272 3.45 -12.06 2.68
C TYR A 272 2.18 -12.90 2.84
N ALA A 273 1.15 -12.63 2.05
CA ALA A 273 -0.06 -13.45 2.04
C ALA A 273 0.24 -14.83 1.44
N SER A 274 -0.06 -15.91 2.18
CA SER A 274 0.14 -17.30 1.73
C SER A 274 -0.87 -17.72 0.65
N THR A 275 -1.96 -16.99 0.49
CA THR A 275 -2.98 -17.22 -0.53
C THR A 275 -3.46 -15.92 -1.15
N ALA A 276 -3.87 -15.97 -2.42
CA ALA A 276 -4.52 -14.87 -3.12
C ALA A 276 -5.65 -15.40 -4.00
N GLN A 277 -6.72 -14.63 -4.17
CA GLN A 277 -7.81 -15.02 -5.06
C GLN A 277 -7.45 -14.74 -6.52
N TYR A 278 -7.84 -15.64 -7.41
CA TYR A 278 -7.67 -15.49 -8.85
C TYR A 278 -8.40 -14.25 -9.38
N THR A 279 -7.68 -13.44 -10.16
CA THR A 279 -8.20 -12.20 -10.75
C THR A 279 -8.24 -12.21 -12.28
N GLY A 280 -7.60 -13.21 -12.90
CA GLY A 280 -7.37 -13.27 -14.35
C GLY A 280 -6.10 -12.54 -14.80
N SER A 281 -5.45 -11.81 -13.90
CA SER A 281 -4.21 -11.05 -14.14
C SER A 281 -3.09 -11.51 -13.22
N ALA A 282 -1.86 -11.07 -13.50
CA ALA A 282 -0.70 -11.38 -12.66
C ALA A 282 -0.90 -10.82 -11.23
N ILE A 283 -0.66 -11.67 -10.23
CA ILE A 283 -0.79 -11.33 -8.82
C ILE A 283 0.62 -11.22 -8.22
N ILE A 284 0.93 -10.07 -7.65
CA ILE A 284 2.19 -9.79 -6.96
C ILE A 284 1.85 -9.48 -5.50
N PRO A 285 2.13 -10.40 -4.55
CA PRO A 285 1.87 -10.14 -3.14
C PRO A 285 2.83 -9.08 -2.61
N THR A 286 2.37 -8.27 -1.67
CA THR A 286 3.24 -7.38 -0.91
C THR A 286 4.13 -8.23 -0.01
N VAL A 287 5.46 -8.12 -0.20
CA VAL A 287 6.47 -8.79 0.62
C VAL A 287 7.10 -7.76 1.53
N THR A 288 7.08 -7.98 2.83
CA THR A 288 7.77 -7.14 3.82
C THR A 288 8.90 -7.93 4.44
N ILE A 289 10.10 -7.33 4.52
CA ILE A 289 11.28 -7.94 5.13
C ILE A 289 11.80 -7.02 6.22
N LYS A 290 12.22 -7.60 7.34
CA LYS A 290 12.85 -6.87 8.45
C LYS A 290 14.25 -7.40 8.71
N ASP A 291 15.18 -6.48 8.93
CA ASP A 291 16.51 -6.74 9.47
C ASP A 291 16.57 -6.15 10.89
N GLY A 292 16.34 -6.98 11.88
CA GLY A 292 16.06 -6.53 13.24
C GLY A 292 14.78 -5.66 13.27
N SER A 293 14.90 -4.42 13.76
CA SER A 293 13.81 -3.44 13.78
C SER A 293 13.63 -2.69 12.46
N LYS A 294 14.61 -2.75 11.54
CA LYS A 294 14.59 -2.03 10.27
C LYS A 294 13.70 -2.76 9.26
N VAL A 295 12.72 -2.05 8.71
CA VAL A 295 11.95 -2.52 7.55
C VAL A 295 12.75 -2.22 6.28
N LEU A 296 13.04 -3.24 5.48
CA LEU A 296 13.77 -3.10 4.22
C LEU A 296 12.84 -2.56 3.12
N ARG A 297 13.42 -1.83 2.18
CA ARG A 297 12.70 -1.17 1.07
C ARG A 297 12.82 -2.00 -0.20
N GLN A 298 11.68 -2.39 -0.75
CA GLN A 298 11.64 -3.06 -2.05
C GLN A 298 12.20 -2.16 -3.15
N ASN A 299 12.94 -2.75 -4.10
CA ASN A 299 13.67 -2.12 -5.21
C ASN A 299 14.88 -1.25 -4.78
N ILE A 300 15.22 -1.23 -3.49
CA ILE A 300 16.43 -0.59 -2.95
C ILE A 300 17.28 -1.62 -2.20
N ASP A 301 16.69 -2.23 -1.18
CA ASP A 301 17.37 -3.22 -0.32
C ASP A 301 17.14 -4.67 -0.81
N TYR A 302 16.04 -4.94 -1.52
CA TYR A 302 15.72 -6.22 -2.15
C TYR A 302 14.78 -6.03 -3.34
N ARG A 303 14.74 -7.04 -4.22
CA ARG A 303 13.76 -7.15 -5.31
C ARG A 303 12.94 -8.43 -5.16
N VAL A 304 11.71 -8.39 -5.69
CA VAL A 304 10.80 -9.52 -5.73
C VAL A 304 10.47 -9.84 -7.18
N ILE A 305 10.63 -11.09 -7.54
CA ILE A 305 10.20 -11.63 -8.84
C ILE A 305 9.19 -12.73 -8.56
N VAL A 306 8.03 -12.68 -9.22
CA VAL A 306 6.96 -13.66 -9.05
C VAL A 306 6.71 -14.36 -10.37
N THR A 307 6.66 -15.69 -10.34
CA THR A 307 6.39 -16.54 -11.51
C THR A 307 5.20 -17.45 -11.24
N ASN A 308 4.56 -17.95 -12.30
CA ASN A 308 3.35 -18.78 -12.23
C ASN A 308 2.16 -18.08 -11.51
N ASN A 309 2.12 -16.76 -11.58
CA ASN A 309 1.26 -15.91 -10.75
C ASN A 309 0.01 -15.40 -11.48
N VAL A 310 -0.38 -16.02 -12.59
CA VAL A 310 -1.58 -15.65 -13.38
C VAL A 310 -2.68 -16.68 -13.25
N LYS A 311 -2.34 -17.97 -13.15
CA LYS A 311 -3.31 -19.09 -13.11
C LYS A 311 -3.51 -19.58 -11.68
N ILE A 312 -4.65 -20.20 -11.41
CA ILE A 312 -4.90 -20.93 -10.16
C ILE A 312 -3.82 -22.01 -10.01
N GLY A 313 -3.24 -22.11 -8.81
CA GLY A 313 -2.15 -23.03 -8.52
C GLY A 313 -1.09 -22.39 -7.61
N HIS A 314 0.07 -23.01 -7.53
CA HIS A 314 1.20 -22.52 -6.74
C HIS A 314 2.03 -21.51 -7.54
N ALA A 315 2.18 -20.31 -7.02
CA ALA A 315 3.05 -19.25 -7.54
C ALA A 315 4.35 -19.19 -6.75
N ASN A 316 5.47 -18.94 -7.43
CA ASN A 316 6.78 -18.83 -6.81
C ASN A 316 7.18 -17.37 -6.65
N ILE A 317 7.77 -17.06 -5.50
CA ILE A 317 8.34 -15.75 -5.17
C ILE A 317 9.85 -15.95 -5.05
N THR A 318 10.63 -15.24 -5.86
CA THR A 318 12.08 -15.12 -5.67
C THR A 318 12.39 -13.76 -5.08
N ILE A 319 13.05 -13.76 -3.94
CA ILE A 319 13.46 -12.55 -3.22
C ILE A 319 14.98 -12.50 -3.29
N SER A 320 15.53 -11.40 -3.81
CA SER A 320 16.98 -11.22 -3.97
C SER A 320 17.43 -9.91 -3.37
N GLY A 321 18.52 -9.93 -2.59
CA GLY A 321 19.13 -8.75 -1.99
C GLY A 321 19.65 -7.79 -3.05
N MET A 322 19.59 -6.50 -2.73
CA MET A 322 20.09 -5.38 -3.54
C MET A 322 20.80 -4.36 -2.65
N GLY A 323 21.58 -3.48 -3.26
CA GLY A 323 22.28 -2.39 -2.55
C GLY A 323 23.22 -2.93 -1.47
N ASN A 324 22.84 -2.72 -0.22
CA ASN A 324 23.61 -3.16 0.94
C ASN A 324 23.38 -4.63 1.34
N TYR A 325 22.50 -5.35 0.63
CA TYR A 325 22.18 -6.75 0.91
C TYR A 325 22.53 -7.65 -0.25
N TYR A 326 22.91 -8.90 0.05
CA TYR A 326 23.16 -9.94 -0.93
C TYR A 326 22.44 -11.25 -0.59
N GLY A 327 22.43 -12.19 -1.52
CA GLY A 327 21.79 -13.48 -1.40
C GLY A 327 20.35 -13.47 -1.91
N SER A 328 19.79 -14.68 -2.08
CA SER A 328 18.41 -14.85 -2.51
C SER A 328 17.80 -16.08 -1.84
N TYR A 329 16.48 -16.10 -1.76
CA TYR A 329 15.69 -17.25 -1.34
C TYR A 329 14.36 -17.27 -2.09
N THR A 330 13.74 -18.46 -2.10
CA THR A 330 12.45 -18.69 -2.74
C THR A 330 11.38 -18.90 -1.68
N ALA A 331 10.19 -18.43 -1.97
CA ALA A 331 8.97 -18.62 -1.20
C ALA A 331 7.83 -18.87 -2.20
N GLY A 332 6.61 -19.06 -1.73
CA GLY A 332 5.48 -19.23 -2.62
C GLY A 332 4.15 -18.95 -1.94
N PHE A 333 3.13 -18.76 -2.76
CA PHE A 333 1.76 -18.60 -2.31
C PHE A 333 0.80 -19.33 -3.27
N ASP A 334 -0.36 -19.70 -2.76
CA ASP A 334 -1.35 -20.36 -3.58
C ASP A 334 -2.37 -19.36 -4.14
N ILE A 335 -2.56 -19.40 -5.46
CA ILE A 335 -3.65 -18.68 -6.12
C ILE A 335 -4.86 -19.63 -6.09
N ILE A 336 -5.88 -19.21 -5.37
CA ILE A 336 -7.12 -19.99 -5.17
C ILE A 336 -8.26 -19.42 -6.01
N PRO A 337 -9.29 -20.20 -6.36
CA PRO A 337 -10.46 -19.71 -7.07
C PRO A 337 -11.09 -18.49 -6.39
N ALA A 338 -11.65 -17.60 -7.18
CA ALA A 338 -12.33 -16.41 -6.68
C ALA A 338 -13.61 -16.78 -5.89
N LYS A 339 -13.94 -15.96 -4.88
CA LYS A 339 -15.18 -16.10 -4.10
C LYS A 339 -16.39 -16.05 -5.02
N GLN A 340 -17.29 -17.05 -4.93
CA GLN A 340 -18.51 -17.11 -5.69
C GLN A 340 -19.58 -16.16 -5.13
N THR A 341 -20.56 -15.81 -5.96
CA THR A 341 -21.70 -14.98 -5.55
C THR A 341 -22.98 -15.68 -5.95
N ILE A 342 -23.85 -15.97 -4.99
CA ILE A 342 -25.19 -16.48 -5.28
C ILE A 342 -25.99 -15.36 -5.93
N GLN A 343 -26.38 -15.55 -7.20
CA GLN A 343 -27.13 -14.57 -8.00
C GLN A 343 -28.62 -14.71 -7.75
N LYS A 344 -29.12 -15.95 -7.71
CA LYS A 344 -30.55 -16.24 -7.63
C LYS A 344 -30.84 -17.37 -6.66
N LEU A 345 -31.92 -17.21 -5.89
CA LEU A 345 -32.57 -18.27 -5.11
C LEU A 345 -34.05 -18.26 -5.45
N GLU A 346 -34.60 -19.45 -5.80
CA GLU A 346 -36.02 -19.60 -6.05
C GLU A 346 -36.62 -20.67 -5.14
N THR A 347 -37.72 -20.30 -4.51
CA THR A 347 -38.52 -21.23 -3.68
C THR A 347 -39.07 -22.37 -4.53
N ARG A 348 -38.89 -23.62 -4.09
CA ARG A 348 -39.50 -24.83 -4.66
C ARG A 348 -40.21 -25.61 -3.56
N TYR A 349 -41.16 -26.44 -3.98
CA TYR A 349 -41.80 -27.38 -3.07
C TYR A 349 -40.78 -28.42 -2.59
N LYS A 350 -40.60 -28.55 -1.26
CA LYS A 350 -39.57 -29.38 -0.65
C LYS A 350 -38.18 -29.17 -1.22
N GLY A 351 -37.82 -27.92 -1.56
CA GLY A 351 -36.53 -27.61 -2.14
C GLY A 351 -36.38 -26.16 -2.50
N PHE A 352 -35.30 -25.87 -3.18
CA PHE A 352 -35.02 -24.56 -3.76
C PHE A 352 -34.09 -24.71 -4.97
N PHE A 353 -34.12 -23.72 -5.84
CA PHE A 353 -33.15 -23.54 -6.91
C PHE A 353 -32.14 -22.51 -6.47
N VAL A 354 -30.86 -22.78 -6.70
CA VAL A 354 -29.75 -21.87 -6.45
C VAL A 354 -28.95 -21.69 -7.72
N ASP A 355 -28.63 -20.44 -8.05
CA ASP A 355 -27.83 -20.02 -9.19
C ASP A 355 -26.72 -19.08 -8.70
N TRP A 356 -25.51 -19.21 -9.26
CA TRP A 356 -24.33 -18.43 -8.88
C TRP A 356 -23.57 -17.96 -10.10
N ALA A 357 -22.84 -16.81 -9.95
CA ALA A 357 -21.99 -16.32 -11.00
C ALA A 357 -20.77 -17.23 -11.16
N GLN A 358 -20.51 -17.71 -12.36
CA GLN A 358 -19.26 -18.37 -12.69
C GLN A 358 -18.13 -17.35 -12.68
N LYS A 359 -17.22 -17.44 -11.69
CA LYS A 359 -16.04 -16.58 -11.58
C LYS A 359 -14.77 -17.41 -11.71
N GLY A 360 -13.94 -17.05 -12.71
CA GLY A 360 -12.68 -17.73 -12.97
C GLY A 360 -12.84 -19.11 -13.62
N SER A 361 -11.75 -19.84 -13.75
CA SER A 361 -11.72 -21.21 -14.29
C SER A 361 -11.86 -22.21 -13.16
N ALA A 362 -13.10 -22.67 -12.92
CA ALA A 362 -13.37 -23.72 -11.94
C ALA A 362 -13.36 -25.11 -12.61
N THR A 363 -12.92 -26.13 -11.90
CA THR A 363 -13.18 -27.53 -12.24
C THR A 363 -14.62 -27.93 -11.84
N GLY A 364 -15.08 -27.39 -10.72
CA GLY A 364 -16.44 -27.65 -10.23
C GLY A 364 -16.79 -26.80 -9.00
N TYR A 365 -17.87 -27.17 -8.34
CA TYR A 365 -18.44 -26.41 -7.22
C TYR A 365 -18.85 -27.32 -6.06
N ASP A 366 -18.71 -26.79 -4.84
CA ASP A 366 -19.34 -27.32 -3.64
C ASP A 366 -20.49 -26.39 -3.23
N ILE A 367 -21.65 -26.98 -3.01
CA ILE A 367 -22.85 -26.31 -2.49
C ILE A 367 -23.15 -26.90 -1.12
N GLN A 368 -23.21 -26.06 -0.09
CA GLN A 368 -23.65 -26.44 1.24
C GLN A 368 -24.96 -25.78 1.59
N TYR A 369 -25.84 -26.54 2.26
CA TYR A 369 -27.11 -26.01 2.76
C TYR A 369 -27.47 -26.63 4.11
N SER A 370 -28.06 -25.83 4.98
CA SER A 370 -28.42 -26.22 6.34
C SER A 370 -29.72 -25.55 6.77
N ALA A 371 -30.44 -26.17 7.69
CA ALA A 371 -31.54 -25.53 8.39
C ALA A 371 -31.03 -24.53 9.49
N SER A 372 -29.75 -24.53 9.78
CA SER A 372 -29.11 -23.69 10.79
C SER A 372 -28.35 -22.54 10.15
N ALA A 373 -28.52 -21.33 10.67
CA ALA A 373 -27.88 -20.12 10.14
C ALA A 373 -26.34 -20.16 10.22
N ASN A 374 -25.78 -20.86 11.18
CA ASN A 374 -24.34 -21.04 11.34
C ASN A 374 -23.78 -22.22 10.50
N MET A 375 -24.60 -22.79 9.63
CA MET A 375 -24.25 -23.93 8.78
C MET A 375 -23.91 -25.22 9.55
N SER A 376 -24.30 -25.35 10.82
CA SER A 376 -24.14 -26.56 11.59
C SER A 376 -24.98 -27.68 10.96
N GLY A 377 -24.43 -28.90 10.84
CA GLY A 377 -25.09 -30.06 10.22
C GLY A 377 -25.42 -29.82 8.74
N ALA A 378 -24.61 -29.08 8.02
CA ALA A 378 -24.87 -28.81 6.61
C ALA A 378 -24.72 -30.05 5.73
N ASP A 379 -25.70 -30.28 4.89
CA ASP A 379 -25.58 -31.17 3.73
C ASP A 379 -24.72 -30.53 2.64
N SER A 380 -24.06 -31.37 1.83
CA SER A 380 -23.21 -30.90 0.74
C SER A 380 -23.56 -31.56 -0.59
N LYS A 381 -23.44 -30.80 -1.67
CA LYS A 381 -23.45 -31.27 -3.05
C LYS A 381 -22.14 -30.90 -3.70
N HIS A 382 -21.49 -31.87 -4.32
CA HIS A 382 -20.25 -31.72 -5.06
C HIS A 382 -20.52 -31.86 -6.56
N LEU A 383 -20.22 -30.84 -7.35
CA LEU A 383 -20.36 -30.82 -8.79
C LEU A 383 -18.96 -30.90 -9.43
N THR A 384 -18.74 -31.93 -10.26
CA THR A 384 -17.44 -32.22 -10.91
C THR A 384 -17.23 -31.51 -12.25
N ALA A 385 -18.18 -30.67 -12.63
CA ALA A 385 -18.10 -29.87 -13.84
C ALA A 385 -18.30 -28.38 -13.53
N ASN A 386 -17.70 -27.49 -14.36
CA ASN A 386 -17.87 -26.06 -14.25
C ASN A 386 -19.21 -25.53 -14.81
N LYS A 387 -20.00 -26.41 -15.39
CA LYS A 387 -21.38 -26.15 -15.81
C LYS A 387 -22.23 -27.36 -15.44
N PRO A 388 -23.49 -27.17 -15.04
CA PRO A 388 -24.19 -25.90 -14.89
C PRO A 388 -23.69 -25.09 -13.68
N ASP A 389 -23.89 -23.78 -13.72
CA ASP A 389 -23.64 -22.81 -12.64
C ASP A 389 -24.86 -22.63 -11.72
N ASN A 390 -25.71 -23.64 -11.68
CA ASN A 390 -26.94 -23.68 -10.90
C ASN A 390 -27.27 -25.10 -10.45
N LEU A 391 -28.12 -25.21 -9.43
CA LEU A 391 -28.57 -26.49 -8.91
C LEU A 391 -29.98 -26.41 -8.30
N THR A 392 -30.79 -27.43 -8.50
CA THR A 392 -32.03 -27.62 -7.73
C THR A 392 -31.78 -28.59 -6.59
N ILE A 393 -31.96 -28.13 -5.37
CA ILE A 393 -31.95 -28.94 -4.16
C ILE A 393 -33.40 -29.40 -3.88
N SER A 394 -33.61 -30.69 -3.69
CA SER A 394 -34.91 -31.29 -3.44
C SER A 394 -34.88 -32.23 -2.24
N GLY A 395 -36.03 -32.76 -1.83
CA GLY A 395 -36.15 -33.69 -0.69
C GLY A 395 -36.18 -33.02 0.68
N LEU A 396 -36.25 -31.70 0.71
CA LEU A 396 -36.22 -30.89 1.94
C LEU A 396 -37.62 -30.86 2.61
N THR A 397 -37.65 -30.33 3.83
CA THR A 397 -38.90 -30.05 4.54
C THR A 397 -39.61 -28.85 3.92
N ALA A 398 -40.91 -28.94 3.68
CA ALA A 398 -41.72 -27.80 3.20
C ALA A 398 -41.91 -26.75 4.29
N ASP A 399 -42.09 -25.50 3.86
CA ASP A 399 -42.26 -24.31 4.74
C ASP A 399 -41.13 -24.12 5.76
N LYS A 400 -39.91 -24.54 5.42
CA LYS A 400 -38.73 -24.45 6.28
C LYS A 400 -37.67 -23.57 5.64
N THR A 401 -37.02 -22.70 6.44
CA THR A 401 -35.90 -21.89 5.99
C THR A 401 -34.63 -22.72 5.95
N TYR A 402 -33.89 -22.59 4.86
CA TYR A 402 -32.57 -23.16 4.66
C TYR A 402 -31.58 -22.03 4.34
N TYR A 403 -30.36 -22.19 4.80
CA TYR A 403 -29.21 -21.33 4.55
C TYR A 403 -28.32 -22.05 3.55
N VAL A 404 -27.77 -21.31 2.57
CA VAL A 404 -27.01 -21.91 1.48
C VAL A 404 -25.77 -21.06 1.19
N ARG A 405 -24.65 -21.72 0.87
CA ARG A 405 -23.42 -21.13 0.38
C ARG A 405 -22.79 -21.98 -0.71
N VAL A 406 -22.01 -21.35 -1.58
CA VAL A 406 -21.37 -22.00 -2.73
C VAL A 406 -19.90 -21.61 -2.75
N ARG A 407 -19.02 -22.54 -3.11
CA ARG A 407 -17.62 -22.24 -3.48
C ARG A 407 -17.25 -22.99 -4.75
N SER A 408 -16.29 -22.46 -5.49
CA SER A 408 -15.64 -23.19 -6.58
C SER A 408 -14.39 -23.90 -6.09
N TYR A 409 -13.98 -24.93 -6.83
CA TYR A 409 -12.66 -25.54 -6.70
C TYR A 409 -12.03 -25.74 -8.08
N THR A 410 -10.68 -25.82 -8.10
CA THR A 410 -9.90 -26.08 -9.31
C THR A 410 -8.84 -27.12 -9.01
N ASN A 411 -8.75 -28.15 -9.85
CA ASN A 411 -7.71 -29.17 -9.78
C ASN A 411 -6.54 -28.75 -10.65
N VAL A 412 -5.33 -28.75 -10.07
CA VAL A 412 -4.07 -28.51 -10.78
C VAL A 412 -3.13 -29.66 -10.46
N GLY A 413 -2.91 -30.55 -11.44
CA GLY A 413 -2.26 -31.82 -11.18
C GLY A 413 -3.06 -32.64 -10.15
N SER A 414 -2.39 -33.12 -9.12
CA SER A 414 -3.00 -33.88 -8.02
C SER A 414 -3.55 -33.04 -6.88
N LYS A 415 -3.35 -31.71 -6.91
CA LYS A 415 -3.78 -30.79 -5.82
C LYS A 415 -5.08 -30.09 -6.18
N THR A 416 -6.00 -30.04 -5.22
CA THR A 416 -7.26 -29.29 -5.32
C THR A 416 -7.13 -27.97 -4.56
N TYR A 417 -7.43 -26.86 -5.25
CA TYR A 417 -7.48 -25.52 -4.69
C TYR A 417 -8.93 -25.09 -4.53
N TYR A 418 -9.33 -24.75 -3.30
CA TYR A 418 -10.68 -24.32 -2.98
C TYR A 418 -10.75 -22.80 -2.85
N GLY A 419 -11.75 -22.22 -3.49
CA GLY A 419 -12.10 -20.81 -3.27
C GLY A 419 -12.80 -20.60 -1.93
N PRO A 420 -12.87 -19.36 -1.45
CA PRO A 420 -13.67 -19.01 -0.29
C PRO A 420 -15.15 -19.31 -0.54
N TRP A 421 -15.88 -19.65 0.53
CA TRP A 421 -17.33 -19.75 0.46
C TRP A 421 -17.95 -18.39 0.12
N SER A 422 -19.05 -18.42 -0.65
CA SER A 422 -19.91 -17.26 -0.84
C SER A 422 -20.48 -16.77 0.50
N ASP A 423 -21.02 -15.58 0.51
CA ASP A 423 -21.88 -15.15 1.60
C ASP A 423 -23.06 -16.10 1.72
N ILE A 424 -23.48 -16.38 2.97
CA ILE A 424 -24.64 -17.23 3.24
C ILE A 424 -25.90 -16.46 2.86
N LYS A 425 -26.72 -17.06 2.02
CA LYS A 425 -28.09 -16.59 1.74
C LYS A 425 -29.11 -17.57 2.31
N ASN A 426 -30.30 -17.09 2.58
CA ASN A 426 -31.37 -17.94 3.06
C ASN A 426 -32.57 -17.96 2.11
N ILE A 427 -33.31 -19.06 2.14
CA ILE A 427 -34.51 -19.27 1.35
C ILE A 427 -35.49 -20.15 2.12
N LYS A 428 -36.75 -19.82 2.01
CA LYS A 428 -37.82 -20.65 2.59
C LYS A 428 -38.43 -21.54 1.51
N THR A 429 -38.50 -22.85 1.76
CA THR A 429 -39.14 -23.78 0.86
C THR A 429 -40.65 -23.52 0.78
N ALA A 430 -41.28 -23.86 -0.36
CA ALA A 430 -42.71 -23.62 -0.56
C ALA A 430 -43.57 -24.47 0.41
N LYS A 431 -44.71 -23.92 0.76
CA LYS A 431 -45.75 -24.62 1.51
C LYS A 431 -46.31 -25.80 0.70
N TYR A 432 -46.91 -26.76 1.40
CA TYR A 432 -47.71 -27.80 0.77
C TYR A 432 -48.91 -27.16 0.08
N ASP A 433 -49.19 -27.54 -1.17
CA ASP A 433 -50.31 -27.02 -1.93
C ASP A 433 -51.59 -27.76 -1.52
N ILE A 434 -52.49 -27.16 -0.71
CA ILE A 434 -53.71 -27.75 -0.22
C ILE A 434 -54.68 -28.08 -1.35
N THR A 435 -54.55 -27.49 -2.56
CA THR A 435 -55.42 -27.80 -3.70
C THR A 435 -55.31 -29.24 -4.16
N LYS A 436 -54.23 -29.94 -3.79
CA LYS A 436 -54.00 -31.37 -4.02
C LYS A 436 -54.61 -32.27 -2.95
N ALA A 437 -55.24 -31.70 -1.92
CA ALA A 437 -55.91 -32.47 -0.88
C ALA A 437 -57.30 -33.00 -1.36
N SER A 438 -57.67 -34.18 -0.93
CA SER A 438 -59.05 -34.70 -1.10
C SER A 438 -59.94 -34.10 -0.04
N VAL A 439 -61.18 -33.81 -0.44
CA VAL A 439 -62.21 -33.23 0.43
C VAL A 439 -63.42 -34.09 0.39
N SER A 440 -63.91 -34.52 1.54
CA SER A 440 -65.14 -35.31 1.70
C SER A 440 -66.03 -34.71 2.81
N GLY A 441 -67.26 -35.23 2.96
CA GLY A 441 -68.21 -34.75 3.97
C GLY A 441 -69.04 -33.55 3.51
N ILE A 442 -69.00 -33.21 2.22
CA ILE A 442 -69.84 -32.16 1.64
C ILE A 442 -71.08 -32.84 1.03
N SER A 443 -72.23 -32.46 1.53
CA SER A 443 -73.51 -33.03 1.09
C SER A 443 -74.62 -31.97 1.01
N THR A 444 -75.63 -32.25 0.22
CA THR A 444 -76.89 -31.48 0.17
C THR A 444 -77.52 -31.40 1.58
N LYS A 445 -78.00 -30.25 1.96
CA LYS A 445 -78.66 -29.98 3.26
C LYS A 445 -80.09 -29.44 3.02
N ALA A 446 -80.96 -29.70 3.97
CA ALA A 446 -82.23 -29.00 4.01
C ALA A 446 -82.10 -27.58 4.67
N TYR A 447 -82.89 -26.68 4.20
CA TYR A 447 -82.97 -25.33 4.75
C TYR A 447 -83.47 -25.37 6.21
N THR A 448 -82.71 -24.62 7.08
CA THR A 448 -83.00 -24.61 8.51
C THR A 448 -83.31 -23.21 9.06
N GLY A 449 -83.32 -22.20 8.23
CA GLY A 449 -83.43 -20.81 8.64
C GLY A 449 -82.12 -20.19 9.23
N LYS A 450 -81.13 -21.01 9.54
CA LYS A 450 -79.84 -20.62 10.10
C LYS A 450 -78.71 -20.92 9.10
N ALA A 451 -77.52 -20.33 9.38
CA ALA A 451 -76.32 -20.63 8.59
C ALA A 451 -76.01 -22.17 8.65
N ILE A 452 -75.85 -22.78 7.51
CA ILE A 452 -75.54 -24.21 7.36
C ILE A 452 -74.06 -24.40 7.11
N THR A 453 -73.40 -25.24 7.93
CA THR A 453 -72.03 -25.67 7.77
C THR A 453 -71.99 -27.18 7.42
N GLN A 454 -70.79 -27.59 6.93
CA GLN A 454 -70.56 -29.02 6.56
C GLN A 454 -69.51 -29.61 7.52
N ASN A 455 -69.69 -30.91 7.83
CA ASN A 455 -68.67 -31.64 8.57
C ASN A 455 -67.63 -32.19 7.58
N ILE A 456 -66.61 -31.40 7.32
CA ILE A 456 -65.66 -31.63 6.23
C ILE A 456 -64.42 -32.36 6.75
N THR A 457 -64.00 -33.40 6.01
CA THR A 457 -62.70 -34.06 6.17
C THR A 457 -61.81 -33.72 4.99
N VAL A 458 -60.62 -33.13 5.29
CA VAL A 458 -59.61 -32.83 4.30
C VAL A 458 -58.41 -33.74 4.52
N LYS A 459 -57.99 -34.51 3.47
CA LYS A 459 -56.82 -35.39 3.56
C LYS A 459 -55.77 -34.99 2.52
N TYR A 460 -54.50 -34.82 2.93
CA TYR A 460 -53.37 -34.58 2.06
C TYR A 460 -52.46 -35.82 2.05
N ASN A 461 -52.23 -36.43 0.90
CA ASN A 461 -51.50 -37.69 0.77
C ASN A 461 -51.97 -38.76 1.79
N GLY A 462 -53.29 -38.90 1.92
CA GLY A 462 -53.92 -39.88 2.83
C GLY A 462 -54.01 -39.44 4.30
N THR A 463 -53.26 -38.47 4.74
CA THR A 463 -53.24 -37.96 6.12
C THR A 463 -54.35 -36.93 6.33
N ALA A 464 -55.18 -37.12 7.36
CA ALA A 464 -56.23 -36.17 7.73
C ALA A 464 -55.59 -34.85 8.26
N LEU A 465 -56.02 -33.71 7.74
CA LEU A 465 -55.64 -32.38 8.15
C LEU A 465 -56.55 -31.85 9.26
N LYS A 466 -55.99 -31.06 10.18
CA LYS A 466 -56.73 -30.53 11.33
C LYS A 466 -57.25 -29.13 11.04
N ASN A 467 -58.57 -28.93 11.12
CA ASN A 467 -59.20 -27.61 11.00
C ASN A 467 -58.71 -26.66 12.12
N GLY A 468 -58.46 -25.43 11.80
CA GLY A 468 -57.88 -24.40 12.70
C GLY A 468 -56.35 -24.42 12.76
N THR A 469 -55.69 -25.55 12.47
CA THR A 469 -54.22 -25.72 12.46
C THR A 469 -53.66 -25.77 11.03
N ASP A 470 -54.15 -26.71 10.21
CA ASP A 470 -53.67 -27.00 8.86
C ASP A 470 -54.50 -26.29 7.77
N TYR A 471 -55.74 -25.98 8.08
CA TYR A 471 -56.64 -25.23 7.23
C TYR A 471 -57.70 -24.50 8.04
N THR A 472 -58.42 -23.59 7.40
CA THR A 472 -59.64 -22.94 7.91
C THR A 472 -60.75 -23.07 6.89
N THR A 473 -62.00 -23.06 7.36
CA THR A 473 -63.20 -23.10 6.50
C THR A 473 -63.97 -21.76 6.65
N SER A 474 -64.47 -21.28 5.51
CA SER A 474 -65.43 -20.18 5.48
C SER A 474 -66.57 -20.50 4.55
N TYR A 475 -67.75 -20.00 4.80
CA TYR A 475 -68.95 -20.28 4.06
C TYR A 475 -69.58 -19.00 3.53
N SER A 476 -70.16 -19.07 2.31
CA SER A 476 -70.97 -18.00 1.74
C SER A 476 -72.22 -18.54 1.09
N ASN A 477 -73.27 -17.75 0.99
CA ASN A 477 -74.60 -18.15 0.50
C ASN A 477 -75.25 -19.33 1.24
N ASN A 478 -74.79 -19.61 2.49
CA ASN A 478 -75.17 -20.77 3.28
C ASN A 478 -76.38 -20.55 4.21
N LYS A 479 -77.12 -19.46 3.98
CA LYS A 479 -78.35 -19.12 4.76
C LYS A 479 -79.64 -19.16 3.93
N LYS A 480 -79.56 -19.35 2.63
CA LYS A 480 -80.70 -19.33 1.71
C LYS A 480 -80.73 -20.64 0.92
N ILE A 481 -81.90 -20.99 0.41
CA ILE A 481 -82.08 -22.07 -0.52
C ILE A 481 -81.30 -21.79 -1.80
N GLY A 482 -80.62 -22.82 -2.37
CA GLY A 482 -79.79 -22.69 -3.56
C GLY A 482 -78.38 -23.20 -3.35
N LYS A 483 -77.45 -22.76 -4.19
CA LYS A 483 -76.02 -23.11 -4.11
C LYS A 483 -75.27 -22.30 -3.03
N ALA A 484 -74.76 -23.02 -2.05
CA ALA A 484 -73.85 -22.50 -1.04
C ALA A 484 -72.38 -22.83 -1.38
N ILE A 485 -71.46 -22.03 -0.91
CA ILE A 485 -70.00 -22.20 -1.16
C ILE A 485 -69.33 -22.47 0.20
N VAL A 486 -68.43 -23.43 0.23
CA VAL A 486 -67.43 -23.59 1.27
C VAL A 486 -66.02 -23.35 0.69
N LYS A 487 -65.25 -22.47 1.32
CA LYS A 487 -63.86 -22.15 1.00
C LYS A 487 -62.95 -22.72 2.07
N ILE A 488 -62.03 -23.57 1.67
CA ILE A 488 -61.04 -24.22 2.54
C ILE A 488 -59.70 -23.56 2.25
N THR A 489 -59.17 -22.79 3.19
CA THR A 489 -57.92 -22.04 3.04
C THR A 489 -56.81 -22.73 3.83
N GLY A 490 -55.71 -23.08 3.17
CA GLY A 490 -54.52 -23.65 3.83
C GLY A 490 -53.96 -22.71 4.90
N LYS A 491 -53.53 -23.29 6.03
CA LYS A 491 -52.92 -22.61 7.17
C LYS A 491 -51.65 -23.36 7.60
N GLY A 492 -50.73 -22.65 8.34
CA GLY A 492 -49.47 -23.25 8.76
C GLY A 492 -48.62 -23.64 7.56
N LYS A 493 -48.19 -24.88 7.45
CA LYS A 493 -47.38 -25.44 6.36
C LYS A 493 -48.13 -25.68 5.04
N TYR A 494 -49.46 -25.48 5.02
CA TYR A 494 -50.29 -25.59 3.83
C TYR A 494 -50.62 -24.19 3.29
N GLY A 495 -50.62 -24.06 1.95
CA GLY A 495 -51.02 -22.83 1.24
C GLY A 495 -52.03 -23.17 0.16
N GLY A 496 -52.68 -22.16 -0.42
CA GLY A 496 -53.71 -22.32 -1.45
C GLY A 496 -55.14 -22.42 -0.90
N ILE A 497 -56.11 -22.55 -1.79
CA ILE A 497 -57.52 -22.47 -1.48
C ILE A 497 -58.27 -23.53 -2.31
N ILE A 498 -59.11 -24.31 -1.67
CA ILE A 498 -60.10 -25.22 -2.31
C ILE A 498 -61.46 -24.56 -2.15
N THR A 499 -62.22 -24.46 -3.25
CA THR A 499 -63.60 -23.99 -3.25
C THR A 499 -64.49 -25.17 -3.66
N LYS A 500 -65.49 -25.47 -2.84
CA LYS A 500 -66.51 -26.49 -3.11
C LYS A 500 -67.91 -25.87 -2.94
N THR A 501 -68.89 -26.45 -3.61
CA THR A 501 -70.26 -26.00 -3.48
C THR A 501 -71.12 -27.12 -2.94
N PHE A 502 -72.23 -26.80 -2.27
CA PHE A 502 -73.26 -27.70 -1.85
C PHE A 502 -74.64 -27.04 -2.04
N THR A 503 -75.67 -27.87 -2.17
CA THR A 503 -77.05 -27.40 -2.38
C THR A 503 -77.81 -27.36 -1.05
N ILE A 504 -78.56 -26.31 -0.84
CA ILE A 504 -79.52 -26.16 0.26
C ILE A 504 -80.90 -26.30 -0.39
N ASN A 505 -81.54 -27.43 -0.15
CA ASN A 505 -82.88 -27.69 -0.65
C ASN A 505 -83.91 -27.05 0.29
N PRO A 506 -85.11 -26.78 -0.21
CA PRO A 506 -86.26 -26.44 0.66
C PRO A 506 -86.43 -27.49 1.77
N ALA A 507 -86.85 -27.07 2.94
CA ALA A 507 -87.15 -27.92 4.07
C ALA A 507 -88.35 -28.84 3.71
N LYS A 508 -88.27 -30.12 4.13
CA LYS A 508 -89.41 -31.02 4.02
C LYS A 508 -90.57 -30.41 4.73
N GLN A 509 -91.69 -30.27 4.02
CA GLN A 509 -92.93 -29.82 4.58
C GLN A 509 -93.61 -30.97 5.33
N GLU A 510 -94.29 -30.65 6.39
CA GLU A 510 -95.08 -31.62 7.18
C GLU A 510 -96.53 -31.26 7.11
N ILE A 511 -97.39 -32.29 6.76
CA ILE A 511 -98.83 -32.12 6.77
C ILE A 511 -99.26 -32.06 8.22
N GLN A 512 -99.85 -30.90 8.59
CA GLN A 512 -100.33 -30.62 9.95
C GLN A 512 -101.75 -31.13 10.10
N LYS A 513 -102.55 -30.99 9.08
CA LYS A 513 -103.95 -31.44 9.12
C LYS A 513 -104.37 -31.92 7.76
N LEU A 514 -105.06 -33.07 7.78
CA LEU A 514 -105.71 -33.64 6.61
C LEU A 514 -107.17 -33.81 6.98
N THR A 515 -108.07 -33.19 6.27
CA THR A 515 -109.51 -33.29 6.56
C THR A 515 -110.21 -33.72 5.30
N SER A 516 -111.02 -34.77 5.43
CA SER A 516 -111.90 -35.31 4.37
C SER A 516 -113.09 -34.41 4.14
N LYS A 517 -113.45 -34.12 2.87
CA LYS A 517 -114.65 -33.44 2.42
C LYS A 517 -115.30 -34.26 1.32
N SER A 518 -116.61 -34.00 1.06
CA SER A 518 -117.29 -34.70 -0.04
C SER A 518 -116.57 -34.37 -1.37
N LYS A 519 -116.13 -35.44 -2.04
CA LYS A 519 -115.33 -35.35 -3.31
C LYS A 519 -114.09 -34.52 -3.27
N ALA A 520 -113.48 -34.18 -2.08
CA ALA A 520 -112.31 -33.39 -1.91
C ALA A 520 -111.64 -33.70 -0.54
N PHE A 521 -110.48 -33.16 -0.34
CA PHE A 521 -109.84 -33.10 0.99
C PHE A 521 -109.10 -31.76 1.15
N PHE A 522 -108.99 -31.41 2.37
CA PHE A 522 -108.20 -30.22 2.73
C PHE A 522 -106.90 -30.68 3.35
N VAL A 523 -105.81 -30.08 2.89
CA VAL A 523 -104.46 -30.32 3.40
C VAL A 523 -103.92 -29.02 3.98
N ASP A 524 -103.55 -29.04 5.21
CA ASP A 524 -102.87 -27.96 5.89
C ASP A 524 -101.45 -28.42 6.24
N TRP A 525 -100.48 -27.57 6.01
CA TRP A 525 -99.09 -27.84 6.34
C TRP A 525 -98.41 -26.58 6.93
N ALA A 526 -97.43 -26.78 7.80
CA ALA A 526 -96.61 -25.71 8.31
C ALA A 526 -95.64 -25.28 7.20
N GLN A 527 -95.69 -24.03 6.82
CA GLN A 527 -94.69 -23.48 5.87
C GLN A 527 -93.31 -23.42 6.55
N LYS A 528 -92.39 -24.28 6.12
CA LYS A 528 -91.03 -24.35 6.58
C LYS A 528 -90.11 -23.79 5.48
N GLY A 529 -89.53 -22.66 5.73
CA GLY A 529 -88.59 -21.98 4.80
C GLY A 529 -89.28 -21.16 3.71
N SER A 530 -88.48 -20.45 2.86
CA SER A 530 -88.93 -19.62 1.76
C SER A 530 -89.02 -20.48 0.43
N ALA A 531 -89.98 -21.30 0.32
CA ALA A 531 -90.25 -22.01 -0.94
C ALA A 531 -91.06 -21.12 -1.88
N ALA A 532 -90.69 -21.14 -3.18
CA ALA A 532 -91.41 -20.40 -4.23
C ALA A 532 -92.72 -21.05 -4.62
N GLY A 533 -92.94 -22.31 -4.25
CA GLY A 533 -94.11 -23.10 -4.50
C GLY A 533 -94.07 -24.44 -3.85
N PHE A 534 -95.16 -25.15 -3.87
CA PHE A 534 -95.33 -26.48 -3.29
C PHE A 534 -95.90 -27.46 -4.34
N ILE A 535 -95.43 -28.72 -4.31
CA ILE A 535 -95.95 -29.76 -5.14
C ILE A 535 -96.59 -30.80 -4.19
N ILE A 536 -97.85 -31.08 -4.43
CA ILE A 536 -98.61 -32.08 -3.68
C ILE A 536 -98.85 -33.27 -4.57
N TYR A 537 -98.40 -34.47 -4.11
CA TYR A 537 -98.62 -35.71 -4.82
C TYR A 537 -99.79 -36.50 -4.14
N PHE A 538 -100.71 -36.94 -4.95
CA PHE A 538 -101.78 -37.81 -4.51
C PHE A 538 -101.53 -39.23 -5.05
N VAL A 539 -101.74 -40.21 -4.19
CA VAL A 539 -101.71 -41.62 -4.57
C VAL A 539 -103.05 -42.22 -4.28
N PHE A 540 -103.72 -42.62 -5.35
CA PHE A 540 -104.94 -43.39 -5.20
C PHE A 540 -104.60 -44.88 -4.97
N ARG A 541 -105.01 -45.47 -3.85
CA ARG A 541 -105.00 -46.91 -3.70
C ARG A 541 -106.37 -47.40 -4.17
N ASN A 542 -106.38 -48.21 -5.21
CA ASN A 542 -107.53 -49.01 -5.56
C ASN A 542 -107.69 -50.06 -4.47
N THR A 543 -108.72 -49.98 -3.66
CA THR A 543 -109.14 -51.04 -2.74
C THR A 543 -110.03 -52.03 -3.47
#